data_29808b26b03763b5dc3665539a3202ab
#
_entry.id   29808b26b03763b5dc3665539a3202ab
#
_cell.length_a   1.000
_cell.length_b   1.000
_cell.length_c   1.000
_cell.angle_alpha   90.00
_cell.angle_beta   90.00
_cell.angle_gamma   90.00
#
_symmetry.space_group_name_H-M   'P 1'
#
loop_
_entity.id
_entity.type
_entity.pdbx_description
1 polymer ?
#
loop_
_entity_poly.entity_id
_entity_poly.type
_entity_poly.pdbx_seq_one_letter_code
_entity_poly.pdbx_strand_id
1 'polypeptide(L)'
;PHPAPSRRQRQMCIRDRYIINLMEPLEKKNFFEKKENLNIILISGVNGVGKTTTIGKIGKIFIENHNKVIFSACDTFRAAAIEQLEEWSNRVGATIIKSNAGSDPASVAFKAVEYAKQNNINQVLIDTAGRLQNKKNLMEEFKKIGNVVKKSSEGAPHEVILVLDATSGQNIINQLEEFNKIIPVSGLIMTKLDGTAKGGILIALSKKYKIPIVGLGLGEKEDDLQVFNAKQFASAFTQKM
;
A
#
# COMPACT_ATOMS: atom_id res chain seq x y z
N PRO A 1 -28.17 30.05 -24.30
CA PRO A 1 -27.73 30.22 -22.91
C PRO A 1 -28.00 28.94 -22.12
N HIS A 2 -26.94 28.30 -21.62
CA HIS A 2 -27.11 27.14 -20.77
C HIS A 2 -27.82 27.58 -19.47
N PRO A 3 -28.84 26.85 -18.99
CA PRO A 3 -29.52 27.22 -17.76
C PRO A 3 -28.57 27.25 -16.59
N ALA A 4 -28.71 28.22 -15.69
CA ALA A 4 -27.86 28.33 -14.51
C ALA A 4 -27.99 27.07 -13.65
N PRO A 5 -26.88 26.55 -13.09
CA PRO A 5 -26.90 25.32 -12.31
C PRO A 5 -27.84 25.46 -11.10
N SER A 6 -28.62 24.42 -10.83
CA SER A 6 -29.53 24.37 -9.68
C SER A 6 -28.78 24.55 -8.36
N ARG A 7 -29.50 24.92 -7.27
CA ARG A 7 -28.93 25.07 -5.94
C ARG A 7 -28.19 23.79 -5.49
N ARG A 8 -28.74 22.62 -5.79
CA ARG A 8 -28.16 21.30 -5.49
C ARG A 8 -26.84 21.08 -6.28
N GLN A 9 -26.81 21.41 -7.56
CA GLN A 9 -25.61 21.33 -8.38
C GLN A 9 -24.50 22.28 -7.90
N ARG A 10 -24.85 23.51 -7.49
CA ARG A 10 -23.86 24.44 -6.91
C ARG A 10 -23.27 23.95 -5.59
N GLN A 11 -24.10 23.38 -4.69
CA GLN A 11 -23.61 22.81 -3.45
C GLN A 11 -22.72 21.60 -3.69
N MET A 12 -23.03 20.73 -4.64
CA MET A 12 -22.23 19.58 -5.05
C MET A 12 -20.85 20.04 -5.57
N CYS A 13 -20.81 21.02 -6.47
CA CYS A 13 -19.56 21.59 -6.98
C CYS A 13 -18.67 22.22 -5.88
N ILE A 14 -19.26 22.83 -4.85
CA ILE A 14 -18.52 23.42 -3.73
C ILE A 14 -17.89 22.29 -2.88
N ARG A 15 -18.65 21.24 -2.58
CA ARG A 15 -18.16 20.08 -1.82
C ARG A 15 -17.03 19.35 -2.56
N ASP A 16 -17.23 19.09 -3.85
CA ASP A 16 -16.21 18.45 -4.70
C ASP A 16 -14.90 19.24 -4.65
N ARG A 17 -14.99 20.55 -4.88
CA ARG A 17 -13.81 21.42 -4.86
C ARG A 17 -13.08 21.41 -3.52
N TYR A 18 -13.83 21.42 -2.42
CA TYR A 18 -13.25 21.33 -1.08
C TYR A 18 -12.50 20.03 -0.87
N ILE A 19 -13.11 18.88 -1.26
CA ILE A 19 -12.48 17.57 -1.16
C ILE A 19 -11.25 17.49 -2.06
N ILE A 20 -11.35 17.95 -3.30
CA ILE A 20 -10.21 17.98 -4.24
C ILE A 20 -9.05 18.78 -3.64
N ASN A 21 -9.28 20.00 -3.19
CA ASN A 21 -8.23 20.86 -2.61
C ASN A 21 -7.56 20.22 -1.38
N LEU A 22 -8.31 19.43 -0.61
CA LEU A 22 -7.79 18.72 0.55
C LEU A 22 -6.95 17.50 0.15
N MET A 23 -7.36 16.77 -0.89
CA MET A 23 -6.83 15.47 -1.24
C MET A 23 -5.77 15.51 -2.36
N GLU A 24 -5.82 16.48 -3.25
CA GLU A 24 -4.89 16.62 -4.38
C GLU A 24 -3.40 16.70 -3.95
N PRO A 25 -3.04 17.41 -2.86
CA PRO A 25 -1.65 17.40 -2.35
C PRO A 25 -1.17 16.05 -1.84
N LEU A 26 -2.08 15.09 -1.65
CA LEU A 26 -1.80 13.74 -1.14
C LEU A 26 -1.75 12.69 -2.25
N GLU A 27 -1.93 13.07 -3.51
CA GLU A 27 -1.67 12.18 -4.63
C GLU A 27 -0.18 11.81 -4.67
N LYS A 28 0.15 10.53 -4.59
CA LYS A 28 1.53 10.06 -4.74
C LYS A 28 1.84 9.89 -6.23
N LYS A 29 2.05 11.01 -6.89
CA LYS A 29 2.43 11.04 -8.30
C LYS A 29 3.72 10.26 -8.50
N ASN A 30 3.88 9.62 -9.65
CA ASN A 30 5.10 8.91 -10.06
C ASN A 30 5.49 7.69 -9.20
N PHE A 31 4.59 7.20 -8.33
CA PHE A 31 4.88 6.01 -7.52
C PHE A 31 5.08 4.77 -8.40
N PHE A 32 4.24 4.60 -9.40
CA PHE A 32 4.24 3.44 -10.29
C PHE A 32 5.10 3.60 -11.55
N GLU A 33 5.76 4.73 -11.72
CA GLU A 33 6.64 4.95 -12.87
C GLU A 33 7.86 4.01 -12.84
N LYS A 34 8.45 3.81 -14.02
CA LYS A 34 9.72 3.06 -14.12
C LYS A 34 10.80 3.73 -13.30
N LYS A 35 11.52 2.95 -12.50
CA LYS A 35 12.66 3.41 -11.72
C LYS A 35 13.98 2.92 -12.37
N GLU A 36 14.94 3.79 -12.45
CA GLU A 36 16.30 3.43 -12.92
C GLU A 36 17.09 2.71 -11.81
N ASN A 37 16.90 3.12 -10.57
CA ASN A 37 17.60 2.58 -9.42
C ASN A 37 16.73 1.58 -8.64
N LEU A 38 17.39 0.75 -7.83
CA LEU A 38 16.73 -0.17 -6.92
C LEU A 38 15.82 0.59 -5.95
N ASN A 39 14.55 0.25 -5.96
CA ASN A 39 13.52 0.79 -5.07
C ASN A 39 12.96 -0.34 -4.19
N ILE A 40 13.09 -0.20 -2.88
CA ILE A 40 12.68 -1.20 -1.90
C ILE A 40 11.48 -0.67 -1.14
N ILE A 41 10.36 -1.37 -1.28
CA ILE A 41 9.06 -1.00 -0.73
C ILE A 41 8.69 -1.99 0.37
N LEU A 42 8.58 -1.50 1.58
CA LEU A 42 8.12 -2.28 2.72
C LEU A 42 6.60 -2.14 2.84
N ILE A 43 5.87 -3.24 2.74
CA ILE A 43 4.40 -3.23 2.78
C ILE A 43 3.94 -3.86 4.09
N SER A 44 3.16 -3.10 4.85
CA SER A 44 2.71 -3.48 6.18
C SER A 44 1.21 -3.24 6.38
N GLY A 45 0.68 -3.73 7.47
CA GLY A 45 -0.74 -3.65 7.86
C GLY A 45 -1.16 -4.88 8.64
N VAL A 46 -2.32 -4.85 9.28
CA VAL A 46 -2.83 -5.97 10.09
C VAL A 46 -3.32 -7.13 9.22
N ASN A 47 -3.55 -8.30 9.82
CA ASN A 47 -4.09 -9.44 9.09
C ASN A 47 -5.50 -9.14 8.56
N GLY A 48 -5.81 -9.65 7.36
CA GLY A 48 -7.13 -9.50 6.73
C GLY A 48 -7.38 -8.17 6.00
N VAL A 49 -6.42 -7.23 6.03
CA VAL A 49 -6.55 -5.97 5.25
C VAL A 49 -6.26 -6.14 3.76
N GLY A 50 -5.78 -7.31 3.32
CA GLY A 50 -5.48 -7.58 1.92
C GLY A 50 -4.05 -7.22 1.49
N LYS A 51 -3.05 -7.28 2.39
CA LYS A 51 -1.63 -6.98 2.06
C LYS A 51 -1.12 -7.79 0.86
N THR A 52 -1.13 -9.11 0.97
CA THR A 52 -0.59 -10.01 -0.06
C THR A 52 -1.25 -9.81 -1.42
N THR A 53 -2.59 -9.65 -1.44
CA THR A 53 -3.35 -9.30 -2.64
C THR A 53 -2.93 -7.93 -3.20
N THR A 54 -2.74 -6.95 -2.32
CA THR A 54 -2.30 -5.60 -2.70
C THR A 54 -0.89 -5.62 -3.31
N ILE A 55 0.03 -6.42 -2.75
CA ILE A 55 1.38 -6.61 -3.30
C ILE A 55 1.32 -7.17 -4.71
N GLY A 56 0.50 -8.19 -4.95
CA GLY A 56 0.31 -8.75 -6.28
C GLY A 56 -0.16 -7.71 -7.30
N LYS A 57 -1.15 -6.89 -6.93
CA LYS A 57 -1.67 -5.80 -7.78
C LYS A 57 -0.65 -4.68 -8.03
N ILE A 58 0.09 -4.28 -7.00
CA ILE A 58 1.20 -3.31 -7.14
C ILE A 58 2.25 -3.87 -8.09
N GLY A 59 2.63 -5.14 -7.92
CA GLY A 59 3.59 -5.82 -8.77
C GLY A 59 3.16 -5.84 -10.23
N LYS A 60 1.87 -6.14 -10.50
CA LYS A 60 1.29 -6.07 -11.85
C LYS A 60 1.49 -4.69 -12.47
N ILE A 61 1.06 -3.63 -11.77
CA ILE A 61 1.19 -2.26 -12.27
C ILE A 61 2.65 -1.88 -12.54
N PHE A 62 3.59 -2.30 -11.67
CA PHE A 62 5.01 -2.05 -11.90
C PHE A 62 5.53 -2.79 -13.14
N ILE A 63 5.14 -4.05 -13.35
CA ILE A 63 5.56 -4.84 -14.53
C ILE A 63 4.99 -4.25 -15.81
N GLU A 64 3.72 -3.82 -15.82
CA GLU A 64 3.10 -3.11 -16.94
C GLU A 64 3.83 -1.80 -17.28
N ASN A 65 4.42 -1.15 -16.26
CA ASN A 65 5.27 0.03 -16.43
C ASN A 65 6.76 -0.33 -16.62
N HIS A 66 7.05 -1.53 -17.15
CA HIS A 66 8.39 -1.99 -17.54
C HIS A 66 9.41 -2.05 -16.39
N ASN A 67 8.95 -2.25 -15.15
CA ASN A 67 9.82 -2.56 -14.03
C ASN A 67 10.06 -4.07 -13.91
N LYS A 68 11.24 -4.44 -13.42
CA LYS A 68 11.54 -5.81 -12.98
C LYS A 68 11.23 -5.92 -11.48
N VAL A 69 10.39 -6.86 -11.09
CA VAL A 69 9.82 -6.92 -9.74
C VAL A 69 10.20 -8.20 -9.01
N ILE A 70 10.58 -8.08 -7.74
CA ILE A 70 10.69 -9.18 -6.78
C ILE A 70 9.64 -9.04 -5.70
N PHE A 71 9.01 -10.15 -5.34
CA PHE A 71 8.25 -10.32 -4.11
C PHE A 71 9.10 -11.02 -3.06
N SER A 72 9.14 -10.46 -1.85
CA SER A 72 9.83 -11.03 -0.69
C SER A 72 8.80 -11.51 0.33
N ALA A 73 8.68 -12.84 0.52
CA ALA A 73 7.70 -13.47 1.40
C ALA A 73 8.16 -13.44 2.86
N CYS A 74 8.03 -12.29 3.53
CA CYS A 74 8.46 -12.14 4.92
C CYS A 74 7.35 -12.42 5.96
N ASP A 75 6.10 -12.74 5.57
CA ASP A 75 5.11 -13.35 6.50
C ASP A 75 5.39 -14.87 6.63
N THR A 76 6.55 -15.21 7.18
CA THR A 76 7.08 -16.57 7.23
C THR A 76 6.33 -17.49 8.21
N PHE A 77 5.54 -16.93 9.11
CA PHE A 77 4.76 -17.72 10.08
C PHE A 77 3.46 -18.28 9.50
N ARG A 78 3.07 -17.85 8.29
CA ARG A 78 1.85 -18.26 7.63
C ARG A 78 2.17 -18.94 6.30
N ALA A 79 2.20 -20.28 6.29
CA ALA A 79 2.45 -21.03 5.06
C ALA A 79 1.51 -20.58 3.92
N ALA A 80 0.21 -20.43 4.21
CA ALA A 80 -0.77 -19.95 3.25
C ALA A 80 -0.48 -18.53 2.70
N ALA A 81 0.20 -17.65 3.46
CA ALA A 81 0.58 -16.33 2.95
C ALA A 81 1.74 -16.43 1.96
N ILE A 82 2.69 -17.33 2.22
CA ILE A 82 3.81 -17.62 1.31
C ILE A 82 3.26 -18.19 -0.01
N GLU A 83 2.37 -19.20 0.08
CA GLU A 83 1.73 -19.82 -1.08
C GLU A 83 0.91 -18.80 -1.88
N GLN A 84 0.11 -17.98 -1.22
CA GLN A 84 -0.67 -16.92 -1.86
C GLN A 84 0.22 -15.91 -2.60
N LEU A 85 1.35 -15.50 -1.99
CA LEU A 85 2.27 -14.58 -2.64
C LEU A 85 2.98 -15.23 -3.84
N GLU A 86 3.26 -16.54 -3.76
CA GLU A 86 3.80 -17.30 -4.87
C GLU A 86 2.82 -17.41 -6.04
N GLU A 87 1.54 -17.67 -5.77
CA GLU A 87 0.50 -17.65 -6.79
C GLU A 87 0.42 -16.29 -7.49
N TRP A 88 0.49 -15.20 -6.71
CA TRP A 88 0.55 -13.86 -7.28
C TRP A 88 1.80 -13.65 -8.13
N SER A 89 2.97 -14.10 -7.68
CA SER A 89 4.22 -13.94 -8.44
C SER A 89 4.14 -14.63 -9.79
N ASN A 90 3.62 -15.87 -9.82
CA ASN A 90 3.41 -16.65 -11.05
C ASN A 90 2.42 -15.94 -11.99
N ARG A 91 1.33 -15.42 -11.44
CA ARG A 91 0.26 -14.76 -12.19
C ARG A 91 0.72 -13.49 -12.89
N VAL A 92 1.53 -12.66 -12.20
CA VAL A 92 1.97 -11.38 -12.74
C VAL A 92 3.35 -11.43 -13.40
N GLY A 93 4.06 -12.56 -13.33
CA GLY A 93 5.40 -12.72 -13.89
C GLY A 93 6.51 -12.05 -13.03
N ALA A 94 6.29 -11.91 -11.71
CA ALA A 94 7.31 -11.43 -10.79
C ALA A 94 8.22 -12.57 -10.30
N THR A 95 9.44 -12.25 -9.91
CA THR A 95 10.31 -13.19 -9.18
C THR A 95 9.87 -13.22 -7.72
N ILE A 96 9.91 -14.40 -7.06
CA ILE A 96 9.66 -14.51 -5.63
C ILE A 96 10.90 -15.01 -4.89
N ILE A 97 11.19 -14.37 -3.75
CA ILE A 97 12.16 -14.84 -2.76
C ILE A 97 11.40 -15.27 -1.52
N LYS A 98 11.48 -16.56 -1.20
CA LYS A 98 10.82 -17.20 -0.05
C LYS A 98 11.80 -18.09 0.70
N SER A 99 11.44 -18.48 1.92
CA SER A 99 12.12 -19.47 2.73
C SER A 99 11.08 -20.39 3.39
N ASN A 100 11.54 -21.44 4.05
CA ASN A 100 10.66 -22.34 4.79
C ASN A 100 9.83 -21.58 5.84
N ALA A 101 8.64 -22.09 6.12
CA ALA A 101 7.80 -21.55 7.20
C ALA A 101 8.59 -21.52 8.53
N GLY A 102 8.43 -20.42 9.28
CA GLY A 102 9.17 -20.17 10.53
C GLY A 102 10.58 -19.61 10.36
N SER A 103 11.08 -19.42 9.13
CA SER A 103 12.36 -18.75 8.90
C SER A 103 12.34 -17.30 9.41
N ASP A 104 13.52 -16.73 9.71
CA ASP A 104 13.62 -15.32 10.10
C ASP A 104 13.22 -14.38 8.95
N PRO A 105 12.14 -13.58 9.11
CA PRO A 105 11.65 -12.66 8.07
C PRO A 105 12.72 -11.68 7.57
N ALA A 106 13.58 -11.19 8.46
CA ALA A 106 14.64 -10.25 8.11
C ALA A 106 15.71 -10.90 7.20
N SER A 107 15.97 -12.21 7.38
CA SER A 107 16.85 -12.96 6.49
C SER A 107 16.27 -13.09 5.08
N VAL A 108 14.94 -13.28 4.95
CA VAL A 108 14.26 -13.35 3.64
C VAL A 108 14.34 -11.98 2.95
N ALA A 109 14.08 -10.89 3.69
CA ALA A 109 14.18 -9.54 3.15
C ALA A 109 15.61 -9.23 2.66
N PHE A 110 16.63 -9.61 3.44
CA PHE A 110 18.04 -9.46 3.05
C PHE A 110 18.34 -10.19 1.74
N LYS A 111 17.96 -11.47 1.64
CA LYS A 111 18.18 -12.27 0.43
C LYS A 111 17.52 -11.64 -0.80
N ALA A 112 16.31 -11.09 -0.64
CA ALA A 112 15.58 -10.45 -1.72
C ALA A 112 16.31 -9.19 -2.23
N VAL A 113 16.84 -8.37 -1.34
CA VAL A 113 17.62 -7.17 -1.69
C VAL A 113 18.92 -7.54 -2.39
N GLU A 114 19.67 -8.52 -1.86
CA GLU A 114 20.92 -8.96 -2.48
C GLU A 114 20.69 -9.59 -3.86
N TYR A 115 19.65 -10.41 -3.99
CA TYR A 115 19.27 -10.97 -5.30
C TYR A 115 18.90 -9.85 -6.30
N ALA A 116 18.18 -8.83 -5.85
CA ALA A 116 17.78 -7.72 -6.70
C ALA A 116 18.98 -6.95 -7.25
N LYS A 117 20.00 -6.71 -6.41
CA LYS A 117 21.25 -6.05 -6.82
C LYS A 117 22.04 -6.87 -7.85
N GLN A 118 22.14 -8.18 -7.63
CA GLN A 118 22.88 -9.09 -8.52
C GLN A 118 22.23 -9.27 -9.88
N ASN A 119 20.91 -9.11 -9.97
CA ASN A 119 20.12 -9.40 -11.18
C ASN A 119 19.54 -8.14 -11.85
N ASN A 120 20.00 -6.93 -11.46
CA ASN A 120 19.52 -5.67 -12.01
C ASN A 120 17.99 -5.54 -11.96
N ILE A 121 17.41 -5.88 -10.81
CA ILE A 121 15.99 -5.72 -10.53
C ILE A 121 15.80 -4.39 -9.83
N ASN A 122 14.79 -3.63 -10.25
CA ASN A 122 14.59 -2.27 -9.79
C ASN A 122 13.43 -2.10 -8.79
N GLN A 123 12.61 -3.13 -8.54
CA GLN A 123 11.53 -3.07 -7.55
C GLN A 123 11.56 -4.29 -6.63
N VAL A 124 11.65 -4.08 -5.32
CA VAL A 124 11.52 -5.13 -4.30
C VAL A 124 10.32 -4.81 -3.42
N LEU A 125 9.29 -5.67 -3.46
CA LEU A 125 8.09 -5.56 -2.63
C LEU A 125 8.18 -6.58 -1.48
N ILE A 126 8.28 -6.08 -0.25
CA ILE A 126 8.45 -6.91 0.95
C ILE A 126 7.09 -7.06 1.65
N ASP A 127 6.53 -8.29 1.66
CA ASP A 127 5.32 -8.64 2.42
C ASP A 127 5.67 -8.93 3.87
N THR A 128 5.07 -8.21 4.81
CA THR A 128 5.33 -8.39 6.23
C THR A 128 4.16 -9.06 6.95
N ALA A 129 4.43 -9.71 8.08
CA ALA A 129 3.40 -10.21 8.97
C ALA A 129 2.42 -9.10 9.43
N GLY A 130 1.22 -9.50 9.85
CA GLY A 130 0.18 -8.56 10.29
C GLY A 130 -0.53 -8.99 11.59
N ARG A 131 0.10 -9.78 12.46
CA ARG A 131 -0.50 -10.37 13.67
C ARG A 131 -0.66 -9.35 14.80
N LEU A 132 -1.72 -8.54 14.77
CA LEU A 132 -1.96 -7.49 15.77
C LEU A 132 -2.24 -8.04 17.17
N GLN A 133 -2.73 -9.28 17.31
CA GLN A 133 -2.94 -9.94 18.61
C GLN A 133 -1.63 -10.13 19.41
N ASN A 134 -0.48 -10.16 18.72
CA ASN A 134 0.84 -10.10 19.34
C ASN A 134 1.60 -8.85 18.87
N LYS A 135 1.02 -7.69 19.21
CA LYS A 135 1.44 -6.38 18.74
C LYS A 135 2.93 -6.11 18.99
N LYS A 136 3.45 -6.47 20.15
CA LYS A 136 4.86 -6.22 20.51
C LYS A 136 5.79 -6.96 19.53
N ASN A 137 5.58 -8.24 19.34
CA ASN A 137 6.40 -9.06 18.45
C ASN A 137 6.29 -8.59 17.00
N LEU A 138 5.07 -8.21 16.55
CA LEU A 138 4.87 -7.66 15.21
C LEU A 138 5.71 -6.39 14.98
N MET A 139 5.70 -5.47 15.94
CA MET A 139 6.44 -4.21 15.83
C MET A 139 7.96 -4.42 15.92
N GLU A 140 8.41 -5.37 16.72
CA GLU A 140 9.83 -5.76 16.79
C GLU A 140 10.30 -6.40 15.48
N GLU A 141 9.51 -7.30 14.88
CA GLU A 141 9.78 -7.92 13.59
C GLU A 141 9.81 -6.87 12.45
N PHE A 142 8.82 -6.00 12.41
CA PHE A 142 8.76 -4.91 11.43
C PHE A 142 9.99 -4.00 11.52
N LYS A 143 10.39 -3.63 12.74
CA LYS A 143 11.61 -2.86 13.00
C LYS A 143 12.88 -3.62 12.57
N LYS A 144 12.93 -4.93 12.83
CA LYS A 144 14.08 -5.76 12.44
C LYS A 144 14.24 -5.82 10.92
N ILE A 145 13.14 -6.07 10.19
CA ILE A 145 13.14 -6.05 8.72
C ILE A 145 13.62 -4.69 8.21
N GLY A 146 13.05 -3.59 8.71
CA GLY A 146 13.45 -2.24 8.31
C GLY A 146 14.94 -1.96 8.55
N ASN A 147 15.47 -2.37 9.69
CA ASN A 147 16.90 -2.20 10.02
C ASN A 147 17.81 -3.01 9.08
N VAL A 148 17.43 -4.24 8.75
CA VAL A 148 18.20 -5.09 7.84
C VAL A 148 18.19 -4.51 6.43
N VAL A 149 17.04 -4.09 5.95
CA VAL A 149 16.87 -3.45 4.63
C VAL A 149 17.70 -2.15 4.55
N LYS A 150 17.67 -1.32 5.60
CA LYS A 150 18.47 -0.09 5.70
C LYS A 150 19.98 -0.35 5.63
N LYS A 151 20.45 -1.45 6.23
CA LYS A 151 21.87 -1.85 6.15
C LYS A 151 22.23 -2.41 4.78
N SER A 152 21.28 -3.03 4.09
CA SER A 152 21.50 -3.67 2.80
C SER A 152 21.53 -2.68 1.63
N SER A 153 20.84 -1.54 1.74
CA SER A 153 20.81 -0.54 0.66
C SER A 153 20.69 0.86 1.26
N GLU A 154 21.46 1.79 0.74
CA GLU A 154 21.45 3.19 1.16
C GLU A 154 20.06 3.81 0.93
N GLY A 155 19.57 4.55 1.92
CA GLY A 155 18.25 5.17 1.89
C GLY A 155 17.05 4.22 2.03
N ALA A 156 17.26 2.90 2.09
CA ALA A 156 16.17 1.94 2.22
C ALA A 156 15.62 1.82 3.66
N PRO A 157 14.36 1.41 3.84
CA PRO A 157 13.36 1.25 2.77
C PRO A 157 13.04 2.59 2.11
N HIS A 158 12.96 2.63 0.78
CA HIS A 158 12.68 3.86 0.03
C HIS A 158 11.23 4.27 0.17
N GLU A 159 10.35 3.28 0.35
CA GLU A 159 8.93 3.48 0.62
C GLU A 159 8.45 2.52 1.70
N VAL A 160 7.57 3.04 2.55
CA VAL A 160 6.84 2.26 3.56
C VAL A 160 5.36 2.46 3.33
N ILE A 161 4.70 1.46 2.79
CA ILE A 161 3.29 1.50 2.44
C ILE A 161 2.47 0.77 3.50
N LEU A 162 1.54 1.47 4.11
CA LEU A 162 0.60 0.89 5.05
C LEU A 162 -0.73 0.60 4.34
N VAL A 163 -1.12 -0.67 4.35
CA VAL A 163 -2.41 -1.13 3.82
C VAL A 163 -3.43 -1.13 4.95
N LEU A 164 -4.55 -0.44 4.74
CA LEU A 164 -5.61 -0.23 5.71
C LEU A 164 -6.96 -0.68 5.14
N ASP A 165 -7.77 -1.30 5.98
CA ASP A 165 -9.13 -1.72 5.61
C ASP A 165 -10.14 -0.64 6.01
N ALA A 166 -10.84 -0.06 5.03
CA ALA A 166 -11.83 1.00 5.25
C ALA A 166 -12.98 0.59 6.19
N THR A 167 -13.20 -0.72 6.38
CA THR A 167 -14.25 -1.22 7.28
C THR A 167 -13.86 -1.20 8.75
N SER A 168 -12.56 -0.99 9.06
CA SER A 168 -12.04 -1.02 10.44
C SER A 168 -12.37 0.23 11.26
N GLY A 169 -13.03 1.23 10.69
CA GLY A 169 -13.48 2.43 11.41
C GLY A 169 -12.34 3.16 12.13
N GLN A 170 -12.55 3.56 13.38
CA GLN A 170 -11.55 4.32 14.17
C GLN A 170 -10.24 3.55 14.44
N ASN A 171 -10.25 2.21 14.35
CA ASN A 171 -9.06 1.40 14.54
C ASN A 171 -7.97 1.69 13.50
N ILE A 172 -8.34 2.22 12.32
CA ILE A 172 -7.39 2.66 11.28
C ILE A 172 -6.40 3.69 11.83
N ILE A 173 -6.87 4.64 12.62
CA ILE A 173 -6.04 5.70 13.22
C ILE A 173 -5.00 5.08 14.15
N ASN A 174 -5.43 4.18 15.03
CA ASN A 174 -4.53 3.51 15.95
C ASN A 174 -3.47 2.66 15.20
N GLN A 175 -3.89 1.95 14.15
CA GLN A 175 -2.97 1.19 13.32
C GLN A 175 -1.92 2.10 12.68
N LEU A 176 -2.34 3.19 12.05
CA LEU A 176 -1.43 4.14 11.43
C LEU A 176 -0.42 4.71 12.44
N GLU A 177 -0.87 5.13 13.62
CA GLU A 177 -0.01 5.67 14.66
C GLU A 177 1.03 4.67 15.14
N GLU A 178 0.64 3.41 15.33
CA GLU A 178 1.54 2.37 15.80
C GLU A 178 2.63 2.02 14.77
N PHE A 179 2.27 1.82 13.51
CA PHE A 179 3.25 1.54 12.47
C PHE A 179 4.16 2.75 12.22
N ASN A 180 3.60 3.96 12.20
CA ASN A 180 4.34 5.20 11.93
C ASN A 180 5.34 5.54 13.04
N LYS A 181 5.12 5.09 14.29
CA LYS A 181 6.09 5.22 15.40
C LYS A 181 7.34 4.38 15.19
N ILE A 182 7.24 3.26 14.48
CA ILE A 182 8.35 2.31 14.29
C ILE A 182 9.19 2.70 13.08
N ILE A 183 8.53 2.87 11.92
CA ILE A 183 9.15 3.33 10.68
C ILE A 183 8.17 4.33 10.06
N PRO A 184 8.61 5.54 9.69
CA PRO A 184 7.74 6.53 9.07
C PRO A 184 7.02 5.97 7.84
N VAL A 185 5.69 6.05 7.84
CA VAL A 185 4.85 5.62 6.71
C VAL A 185 4.90 6.67 5.63
N SER A 186 5.29 6.29 4.42
CA SER A 186 5.44 7.20 3.26
C SER A 186 4.25 7.17 2.30
N GLY A 187 3.34 6.21 2.47
CA GLY A 187 2.14 6.09 1.64
C GLY A 187 1.09 5.16 2.21
N LEU A 188 -0.16 5.42 1.85
CA LEU A 188 -1.32 4.63 2.27
C LEU A 188 -1.97 3.94 1.07
N ILE A 189 -2.43 2.71 1.28
CA ILE A 189 -3.38 2.06 0.38
C ILE A 189 -4.61 1.70 1.21
N MET A 190 -5.78 2.13 0.75
CA MET A 190 -7.04 1.82 1.39
C MET A 190 -7.75 0.72 0.63
N THR A 191 -8.14 -0.35 1.30
CA THR A 191 -8.86 -1.48 0.72
C THR A 191 -10.33 -1.48 1.15
N LYS A 192 -11.15 -2.27 0.47
CA LYS A 192 -12.59 -2.50 0.77
C LYS A 192 -13.42 -1.21 0.79
N LEU A 193 -13.12 -0.30 -0.14
CA LEU A 193 -13.81 0.99 -0.31
C LEU A 193 -15.12 0.92 -1.10
N ASP A 194 -15.69 -0.23 -1.27
CA ASP A 194 -16.90 -0.54 -2.04
C ASP A 194 -18.20 0.10 -1.48
N GLY A 195 -18.10 1.07 -0.56
CA GLY A 195 -19.22 1.82 -0.01
C GLY A 195 -18.88 3.26 0.38
N THR A 196 -19.86 4.18 0.21
CA THR A 196 -19.70 5.64 0.42
C THR A 196 -19.36 6.07 1.83
N ALA A 197 -19.92 5.40 2.84
CA ALA A 197 -19.63 5.72 4.25
C ALA A 197 -18.14 5.54 4.60
N LYS A 198 -17.45 4.70 3.83
CA LYS A 198 -16.05 4.34 4.07
C LYS A 198 -15.04 5.39 3.56
N GLY A 199 -15.41 6.19 2.55
CA GLY A 199 -14.54 7.27 2.04
C GLY A 199 -14.29 8.40 3.04
N GLY A 200 -15.20 8.63 3.97
CA GLY A 200 -15.07 9.66 5.00
C GLY A 200 -13.86 9.45 5.91
N ILE A 201 -13.48 8.20 6.19
CA ILE A 201 -12.29 7.90 7.01
C ILE A 201 -11.00 8.33 6.28
N LEU A 202 -10.94 8.17 4.96
CA LEU A 202 -9.79 8.60 4.18
C LEU A 202 -9.60 10.13 4.25
N ILE A 203 -10.70 10.89 4.16
CA ILE A 203 -10.67 12.35 4.31
C ILE A 203 -10.20 12.74 5.73
N ALA A 204 -10.67 12.05 6.76
CA ALA A 204 -10.25 12.30 8.14
C ALA A 204 -8.75 12.02 8.36
N LEU A 205 -8.23 10.91 7.84
CA LEU A 205 -6.80 10.57 7.88
C LEU A 205 -5.96 11.60 7.15
N SER A 206 -6.38 11.99 5.95
CA SER A 206 -5.69 12.96 5.11
C SER A 206 -5.54 14.30 5.78
N LYS A 207 -6.61 14.78 6.43
CA LYS A 207 -6.60 16.05 7.17
C LYS A 207 -5.63 16.02 8.36
N LYS A 208 -5.55 14.87 9.07
CA LYS A 208 -4.76 14.76 10.32
C LYS A 208 -3.29 14.47 10.04
N TYR A 209 -2.98 13.54 9.14
CA TYR A 209 -1.61 13.01 9.01
C TYR A 209 -0.87 13.47 7.76
N LYS A 210 -1.57 13.92 6.73
CA LYS A 210 -0.99 14.41 5.46
C LYS A 210 -0.06 13.38 4.79
N ILE A 211 -0.29 12.08 5.02
CA ILE A 211 0.46 11.01 4.37
C ILE A 211 -0.11 10.79 2.96
N PRO A 212 0.72 10.69 1.93
CA PRO A 212 0.28 10.46 0.57
C PRO A 212 -0.53 9.17 0.41
N ILE A 213 -1.50 9.19 -0.50
CA ILE A 213 -2.32 8.03 -0.86
C ILE A 213 -1.81 7.49 -2.18
N VAL A 214 -1.43 6.21 -2.19
CA VAL A 214 -0.90 5.50 -3.37
C VAL A 214 -2.05 4.96 -4.22
N GLY A 215 -3.04 4.33 -3.57
CA GLY A 215 -4.12 3.70 -4.30
C GLY A 215 -5.28 3.25 -3.44
N LEU A 216 -6.35 2.85 -4.12
CA LEU A 216 -7.60 2.37 -3.56
C LEU A 216 -7.90 0.97 -4.07
N GLY A 217 -8.03 0.00 -3.17
CA GLY A 217 -8.48 -1.36 -3.49
C GLY A 217 -10.00 -1.41 -3.51
N LEU A 218 -10.58 -1.62 -4.68
CA LEU A 218 -12.01 -1.59 -4.92
C LEU A 218 -12.65 -2.98 -5.06
N GLY A 219 -11.85 -4.04 -5.05
CA GLY A 219 -12.30 -5.42 -5.18
C GLY A 219 -11.14 -6.42 -5.12
N GLU A 220 -11.38 -7.67 -5.52
CA GLU A 220 -10.42 -8.77 -5.39
C GLU A 220 -9.64 -9.10 -6.67
N LYS A 221 -10.12 -8.63 -7.84
CA LYS A 221 -9.47 -8.89 -9.13
C LYS A 221 -8.13 -8.16 -9.24
N GLU A 222 -7.29 -8.61 -10.15
CA GLU A 222 -5.95 -8.05 -10.39
C GLU A 222 -5.97 -6.56 -10.72
N ASP A 223 -6.99 -6.11 -11.43
CA ASP A 223 -7.16 -4.71 -11.88
C ASP A 223 -7.90 -3.84 -10.86
N ASP A 224 -8.31 -4.42 -9.71
CA ASP A 224 -9.10 -3.69 -8.70
C ASP A 224 -8.22 -2.86 -7.72
N LEU A 225 -7.02 -2.47 -8.14
CA LEU A 225 -6.22 -1.45 -7.48
C LEU A 225 -6.18 -0.19 -8.36
N GLN A 226 -6.94 0.81 -7.97
CA GLN A 226 -6.96 2.09 -8.67
C GLN A 226 -5.91 3.02 -8.07
N VAL A 227 -5.04 3.59 -8.90
CA VAL A 227 -4.14 4.67 -8.49
C VAL A 227 -4.98 5.83 -7.96
N PHE A 228 -4.58 6.39 -6.82
CA PHE A 228 -5.36 7.44 -6.20
C PHE A 228 -5.38 8.72 -7.04
N ASN A 229 -6.58 9.22 -7.31
CA ASN A 229 -6.83 10.49 -7.96
C ASN A 229 -7.90 11.27 -7.20
N ALA A 230 -7.56 12.46 -6.72
CA ALA A 230 -8.44 13.27 -5.85
C ALA A 230 -9.74 13.71 -6.56
N LYS A 231 -9.70 14.00 -7.86
CA LYS A 231 -10.88 14.41 -8.63
C LYS A 231 -11.86 13.26 -8.79
N GLN A 232 -11.34 12.08 -9.15
CA GLN A 232 -12.16 10.87 -9.30
C GLN A 232 -12.76 10.46 -7.93
N PHE A 233 -11.95 10.51 -6.87
CA PHE A 233 -12.40 10.21 -5.51
C PHE A 233 -13.51 11.18 -5.06
N ALA A 234 -13.31 12.50 -5.22
CA ALA A 234 -14.32 13.50 -4.85
C ALA A 234 -15.63 13.29 -5.59
N SER A 235 -15.59 13.10 -6.92
CA SER A 235 -16.76 12.82 -7.73
C SER A 235 -17.53 11.58 -7.28
N ALA A 236 -16.81 10.45 -7.08
CA ALA A 236 -17.42 9.20 -6.60
C ALA A 236 -18.01 9.32 -5.19
N PHE A 237 -17.38 10.12 -4.32
CA PHE A 237 -17.82 10.33 -2.94
C PHE A 237 -19.08 11.18 -2.86
N THR A 238 -19.19 12.25 -3.67
CA THR A 238 -20.32 13.19 -3.60
C THR A 238 -21.53 12.75 -4.41
N GLN A 239 -21.36 11.96 -5.48
CA GLN A 239 -22.49 11.42 -6.26
C GLN A 239 -23.35 10.42 -5.47
N LYS A 240 -22.76 9.78 -4.47
CA LYS A 240 -23.43 8.76 -3.65
C LYS A 240 -24.01 9.32 -2.34
N MET A 241 -23.86 10.62 -2.06
CA MET A 241 -24.51 11.35 -0.94
C MET A 241 -25.76 12.09 -1.42
#